data_10a5c0218b9035c7449b5122a2fcdf0f
#
_entry.id   10a5c0218b9035c7449b5122a2fcdf0f
#
_cell.length_a   1.000
_cell.length_b   1.000
_cell.length_c   1.000
_cell.angle_alpha   90.00
_cell.angle_beta   90.00
_cell.angle_gamma   90.00
#
_symmetry.space_group_name_H-M   'P 1'
#
loop_
_entity.id
_entity.type
_entity.pdbx_description
1 polymer ?
#
loop_
_entity_poly.entity_id
_entity_poly.type
_entity_poly.pdbx_seq_one_letter_code
_entity_poly.pdbx_strand_id
1 'polypeptide(L)'
;MRMDIPDGWTLSEDGKALEKSFRFKNFSEAFAFLVRVAMHAEKVDHHPEFTNVWNLVDFRLTTHDTGGVTDRDTKLAEAINRLR
;
A
#
# COMPACT_ATOMS: atom_id res chain seq x y z
N MET A 1 -5.22 -5.05 -21.53
CA MET A 1 -4.86 -6.10 -20.56
C MET A 1 -5.50 -5.82 -19.22
N ARG A 2 -6.03 -6.84 -18.61
CA ARG A 2 -6.73 -6.71 -17.34
C ARG A 2 -5.74 -6.77 -16.17
N MET A 3 -5.87 -5.84 -15.23
CA MET A 3 -5.04 -5.83 -14.04
C MET A 3 -5.71 -6.65 -12.94
N ASP A 4 -4.94 -7.55 -12.32
CA ASP A 4 -5.41 -8.30 -11.14
C ASP A 4 -5.08 -7.49 -9.89
N ILE A 5 -6.13 -6.98 -9.25
CA ILE A 5 -5.96 -6.15 -8.05
C ILE A 5 -5.93 -7.07 -6.82
N PRO A 6 -4.90 -6.97 -5.97
CA PRO A 6 -4.82 -7.81 -4.75
C PRO A 6 -6.00 -7.59 -3.82
N ASP A 7 -6.25 -8.58 -2.96
CA ASP A 7 -7.40 -8.61 -2.05
C ASP A 7 -7.49 -7.34 -1.20
N GLY A 8 -8.67 -6.74 -1.18
CA GLY A 8 -8.96 -5.58 -0.35
C GLY A 8 -8.48 -4.25 -0.91
N TRP A 9 -7.72 -4.27 -1.99
CA TRP A 9 -7.29 -3.05 -2.66
C TRP A 9 -8.29 -2.62 -3.71
N THR A 10 -8.42 -1.32 -3.92
CA THR A 10 -9.30 -0.77 -4.95
C THR A 10 -8.52 0.23 -5.79
N LEU A 11 -8.95 0.40 -7.02
CA LEU A 11 -8.40 1.42 -7.90
C LEU A 11 -8.98 2.76 -7.47
N SER A 12 -8.15 3.80 -7.39
CA SER A 12 -8.60 5.13 -7.02
C SER A 12 -9.59 5.66 -8.07
N GLU A 13 -10.36 6.69 -7.68
CA GLU A 13 -11.38 7.26 -8.54
C GLU A 13 -10.81 7.76 -9.87
N ASP A 14 -9.60 8.33 -9.83
CA ASP A 14 -8.93 8.81 -11.04
C ASP A 14 -8.21 7.68 -11.81
N GLY A 15 -8.25 6.45 -11.31
CA GLY A 15 -7.64 5.29 -11.97
C GLY A 15 -6.13 5.23 -11.88
N LYS A 16 -5.50 6.11 -11.11
CA LYS A 16 -4.04 6.26 -11.11
C LYS A 16 -3.33 5.62 -9.93
N ALA A 17 -4.07 5.07 -8.96
CA ALA A 17 -3.47 4.49 -7.78
C ALA A 17 -4.29 3.32 -7.25
N LEU A 18 -3.63 2.45 -6.47
CA LEU A 18 -4.30 1.43 -5.68
C LEU A 18 -4.42 1.94 -4.26
N GLU A 19 -5.57 1.72 -3.63
CA GLU A 19 -5.85 2.22 -2.28
C GLU A 19 -6.37 1.11 -1.39
N LYS A 20 -5.96 1.13 -0.12
CA LYS A 20 -6.48 0.24 0.91
C LYS A 20 -6.26 0.85 2.28
N SER A 21 -7.24 0.66 3.17
CA SER A 21 -7.14 1.07 4.57
C SER A 21 -7.01 -0.17 5.44
N PHE A 22 -6.18 -0.08 6.47
CA PHE A 22 -5.98 -1.12 7.47
C PHE A 22 -6.29 -0.55 8.84
N ARG A 23 -7.06 -1.30 9.63
CA ARG A 23 -7.37 -0.91 11.00
C ARG A 23 -6.78 -1.93 11.97
N PHE A 24 -6.18 -1.42 13.03
CA PHE A 24 -5.49 -2.25 14.02
C PHE A 24 -6.13 -2.04 15.41
N LYS A 25 -5.65 -2.78 16.38
CA LYS A 25 -6.15 -2.68 17.76
C LYS A 25 -5.81 -1.32 18.39
N ASN A 26 -4.61 -0.80 18.09
CA ASN A 26 -4.13 0.45 18.66
C ASN A 26 -3.01 1.02 17.80
N PHE A 27 -2.48 2.17 18.21
CA PHE A 27 -1.42 2.84 17.47
C PHE A 27 -0.14 2.03 17.41
N SER A 28 0.20 1.35 18.50
CA SER A 28 1.43 0.54 18.54
C SER A 28 1.43 -0.54 17.48
N GLU A 29 0.30 -1.24 17.32
CA GLU A 29 0.18 -2.27 16.27
C GLU A 29 0.23 -1.65 14.87
N ALA A 30 -0.46 -0.53 14.68
CA ALA A 30 -0.48 0.16 13.39
C ALA A 30 0.93 0.59 13.01
N PHE A 31 1.67 1.18 13.95
CA PHE A 31 3.01 1.69 13.68
C PHE A 31 4.00 0.56 13.45
N ALA A 32 3.90 -0.54 14.20
CA ALA A 32 4.74 -1.71 13.98
C ALA A 32 4.54 -2.28 12.56
N PHE A 33 3.29 -2.33 12.12
CA PHE A 33 2.99 -2.74 10.76
C PHE A 33 3.63 -1.79 9.74
N LEU A 34 3.52 -0.47 9.96
CA LEU A 34 4.14 0.51 9.07
C LEU A 34 5.65 0.36 8.99
N VAL A 35 6.30 0.03 10.10
CA VAL A 35 7.74 -0.20 10.09
C VAL A 35 8.08 -1.40 9.20
N ARG A 36 7.32 -2.48 9.30
CA ARG A 36 7.54 -3.65 8.44
C ARG A 36 7.35 -3.30 6.96
N VAL A 37 6.32 -2.53 6.65
CA VAL A 37 6.07 -2.08 5.29
C VAL A 37 7.22 -1.20 4.80
N ALA A 38 7.69 -0.28 5.64
CA ALA A 38 8.79 0.62 5.28
C ALA A 38 10.06 -0.15 4.95
N MET A 39 10.39 -1.17 5.75
CA MET A 39 11.58 -1.99 5.51
C MET A 39 11.47 -2.75 4.17
N HIS A 40 10.30 -3.28 3.87
CA HIS A 40 10.07 -3.96 2.60
C HIS A 40 10.14 -2.98 1.42
N ALA A 41 9.51 -1.82 1.55
CA ALA A 41 9.48 -0.81 0.51
C ALA A 41 10.90 -0.34 0.15
N GLU A 42 11.74 -0.18 1.16
CA GLU A 42 13.13 0.21 0.95
C GLU A 42 13.89 -0.88 0.21
N LYS A 43 13.63 -2.14 0.56
CA LYS A 43 14.30 -3.27 -0.06
C LYS A 43 13.97 -3.39 -1.56
N VAL A 44 12.73 -3.12 -1.93
CA VAL A 44 12.29 -3.24 -3.34
C VAL A 44 12.35 -1.92 -4.09
N ASP A 45 12.77 -0.86 -3.41
CA ASP A 45 12.89 0.49 -3.96
C ASP A 45 11.60 1.00 -4.59
N HIS A 46 10.48 0.75 -3.92
CA HIS A 46 9.18 1.28 -4.31
C HIS A 46 8.43 1.67 -3.05
N HIS A 47 8.18 2.97 -2.88
CA HIS A 47 7.71 3.52 -1.61
C HIS A 47 6.24 3.90 -1.68
N PRO A 48 5.43 3.48 -0.70
CA PRO A 48 4.00 3.82 -0.68
C PRO A 48 3.77 5.23 -0.16
N GLU A 49 2.71 5.85 -0.65
CA GLU A 49 2.15 7.01 0.02
C GLU A 49 1.20 6.48 1.10
N PHE A 50 1.26 7.02 2.30
CA PHE A 50 0.38 6.56 3.37
C PHE A 50 0.09 7.66 4.38
N THR A 51 -1.02 7.49 5.09
CA THR A 51 -1.31 8.29 6.27
C THR A 51 -1.61 7.35 7.43
N ASN A 52 -1.25 7.77 8.63
CA ASN A 52 -1.56 7.02 9.84
C ASN A 52 -2.17 7.96 10.86
N VAL A 53 -3.38 7.62 11.30
CA VAL A 53 -4.05 8.32 12.39
C VAL A 53 -4.46 7.26 13.38
N TRP A 54 -3.85 7.27 14.58
CA TRP A 54 -4.08 6.32 15.64
C TRP A 54 -3.97 4.87 15.14
N ASN A 55 -5.06 4.12 15.06
CA ASN A 55 -5.06 2.70 14.65
C ASN A 55 -5.36 2.49 13.18
N LEU A 56 -5.50 3.57 12.40
CA LEU A 56 -5.88 3.50 11.00
C LEU A 56 -4.68 3.85 10.12
N VAL A 57 -4.44 3.01 9.11
CA VAL A 57 -3.39 3.25 8.11
C VAL A 57 -4.03 3.20 6.74
N ASP A 58 -3.88 4.28 5.98
CA ASP A 58 -4.38 4.36 4.61
C ASP A 58 -3.21 4.38 3.65
N PHE A 59 -3.24 3.52 2.64
CA PHE A 59 -2.21 3.46 1.60
C PHE A 59 -2.74 3.92 0.26
N ARG A 60 -1.85 4.56 -0.48
CA ARG A 60 -2.08 4.90 -1.89
C ARG A 60 -0.80 4.56 -2.66
N LEU A 61 -0.90 3.63 -3.61
CA LEU A 61 0.24 3.14 -4.38
C LEU A 61 0.14 3.59 -5.82
N THR A 62 1.20 4.19 -6.33
CA THR A 62 1.27 4.62 -7.72
C THR A 62 2.73 4.61 -8.14
N THR A 63 2.98 4.57 -9.45
CA THR A 63 4.33 4.64 -9.99
C THR A 63 4.50 6.00 -10.67
N HIS A 64 5.29 6.87 -10.06
CA HIS A 64 5.46 8.25 -10.52
C HIS A 64 5.91 8.35 -11.97
N ASP A 65 6.86 7.51 -12.37
CA ASP A 65 7.44 7.57 -13.71
C ASP A 65 6.43 7.37 -14.82
N THR A 66 5.40 6.56 -14.56
CA THR A 66 4.37 6.26 -15.55
C THR A 66 3.08 7.05 -15.31
N GLY A 67 2.97 7.70 -14.17
CA GLY A 67 1.76 8.42 -13.79
C GLY A 67 0.57 7.52 -13.49
N GLY A 68 0.81 6.26 -13.13
CA GLY A 68 -0.28 5.33 -12.86
C GLY A 68 0.19 4.03 -12.24
N VAL A 69 -0.72 3.07 -12.16
CA VAL A 69 -0.48 1.78 -11.54
C VAL A 69 0.30 0.85 -12.48
N THR A 70 1.32 0.19 -11.93
CA THR A 70 2.11 -0.79 -12.66
C THR A 70 2.24 -2.07 -11.82
N ASP A 71 2.97 -3.07 -12.34
CA ASP A 71 3.28 -4.30 -11.61
C ASP A 71 3.98 -4.01 -10.28
N ARG A 72 4.75 -2.93 -10.20
CA ARG A 72 5.43 -2.55 -8.96
C ARG A 72 4.42 -2.28 -7.85
N ASP A 73 3.29 -1.68 -8.20
CA ASP A 73 2.23 -1.36 -7.24
C ASP A 73 1.45 -2.60 -6.83
N THR A 74 1.11 -3.47 -7.78
CA THR A 74 0.38 -4.70 -7.43
C THR A 74 1.24 -5.63 -6.59
N LYS A 75 2.54 -5.74 -6.88
CA LYS A 75 3.46 -6.54 -6.07
C LYS A 75 3.63 -5.97 -4.66
N LEU A 76 3.72 -4.64 -4.55
CA LEU A 76 3.80 -4.00 -3.23
C LEU A 76 2.51 -4.20 -2.44
N ALA A 77 1.36 -4.07 -3.08
CA ALA A 77 0.07 -4.30 -2.44
C ALA A 77 -0.04 -5.73 -1.90
N GLU A 78 0.39 -6.73 -2.67
CA GLU A 78 0.42 -8.12 -2.21
C GLU A 78 1.35 -8.29 -1.00
N ALA A 79 2.54 -7.67 -1.05
CA ALA A 79 3.48 -7.73 0.06
C ALA A 79 2.91 -7.08 1.32
N ILE A 80 2.25 -5.94 1.19
CA ILE A 80 1.62 -5.25 2.32
C ILE A 80 0.56 -6.14 2.94
N ASN A 81 -0.26 -6.82 2.12
CA ASN A 81 -1.24 -7.77 2.64
C ASN A 81 -0.59 -8.87 3.48
N ARG A 82 0.54 -9.41 3.03
CA ARG A 82 1.26 -10.47 3.76
C ARG A 82 1.91 -9.98 5.04
N LEU A 83 2.30 -8.71 5.08
CA LEU A 83 2.99 -8.14 6.24
C LEU A 83 2.06 -7.83 7.41
N ARG A 84 0.77 -7.80 7.16
CA ARG A 84 -0.19 -7.65 8.23
C ARG A 84 -0.32 -8.96 8.99
#